data_f69b7c08bc6cc92cd0e90700a10ae95a
#
_entry.id   f69b7c08bc6cc92cd0e90700a10ae95a
#
_cell.length_a   1.000
_cell.length_b   1.000
_cell.length_c   1.000
_cell.angle_alpha   90.00
_cell.angle_beta   90.00
_cell.angle_gamma   90.00
#
_symmetry.space_group_name_H-M   'P 1'
#
loop_
_entity.id
_entity.type
_entity.pdbx_description
1 polymer ?
#
loop_
_entity_poly.entity_id
_entity_poly.type
_entity_poly.pdbx_seq_one_letter_code
_entity_poly.pdbx_strand_id
1 'polypeptide(L)'
;MIHPAARRVFVFVPLIAASLAAQTATYFPSRGHWAPHQSPAELGFDPAKLQEAVAFAQANGSTWDFDRDQVRTFGAVLGPLPKQRAVTNGIILRHGYIAAQFGDTKAADPVYSVAKSFISTVCSLAVERGLIKDVNDPVARYIQDGGYDSPHNAKITWKDHLQQESEWEGTLWGKNADFVGAEQFGRGERKAREIHDPGTFYEYNDVRINRFSLSLARLFGKGLPEVLKTDIMDPIGASPTWHWYGYFNSTVEINGKPVESVSGGTRWGGGLWIDSEDLARFGLLILNHGRWEGQQIISAQWLRDATSPSAHGPDYGYLWWLNTQQKQWPHAPKSSFAALGNGSNCIWIDPDHDIVFVWHWYRNAALDGMIERILAAVQQ
;
A
#
# COMPACT_ATOMS: atom_id res chain seq x y z
N MET A 1 85.16 -1.97 -19.15
CA MET A 1 83.82 -1.33 -19.25
C MET A 1 82.80 -2.42 -19.17
N ILE A 2 82.13 -2.55 -18.03
CA ILE A 2 81.17 -3.63 -17.76
C ILE A 2 79.75 -2.97 -17.79
N HIS A 3 78.89 -3.41 -18.72
CA HIS A 3 77.49 -2.97 -18.78
C HIS A 3 76.61 -3.76 -17.79
N PRO A 4 75.78 -3.10 -17.01
CA PRO A 4 74.78 -3.82 -16.15
C PRO A 4 73.58 -4.22 -16.92
N ALA A 5 73.21 -5.50 -16.79
CA ALA A 5 71.96 -6.08 -17.34
C ALA A 5 70.76 -5.60 -16.54
N ALA A 6 69.75 -5.00 -17.25
CA ALA A 6 68.52 -4.62 -16.67
C ALA A 6 67.58 -5.85 -16.49
N ARG A 7 67.21 -6.19 -15.25
CA ARG A 7 66.19 -7.19 -14.92
C ARG A 7 64.82 -6.56 -15.11
N ARG A 8 64.02 -7.06 -16.05
CA ARG A 8 62.60 -6.75 -16.17
C ARG A 8 61.80 -7.59 -15.17
N VAL A 9 61.16 -6.91 -14.22
CA VAL A 9 60.20 -7.53 -13.29
C VAL A 9 58.83 -7.51 -14.00
N PHE A 10 58.28 -8.70 -14.28
CA PHE A 10 56.91 -8.85 -14.73
C PHE A 10 56.00 -8.86 -13.51
N VAL A 11 55.18 -7.81 -13.34
CA VAL A 11 54.09 -7.79 -12.35
C VAL A 11 52.88 -8.47 -12.96
N PHE A 12 52.55 -9.62 -12.45
CA PHE A 12 51.28 -10.31 -12.78
C PHE A 12 50.17 -9.62 -11.98
N VAL A 13 49.29 -8.89 -12.64
CA VAL A 13 48.04 -8.38 -12.05
C VAL A 13 46.95 -9.46 -12.33
N PRO A 14 46.37 -10.10 -11.28
CA PRO A 14 45.27 -11.01 -11.51
C PRO A 14 44.06 -10.21 -11.94
N LEU A 15 43.50 -10.48 -13.12
CA LEU A 15 42.19 -10.04 -13.53
C LEU A 15 41.15 -10.81 -12.67
N ILE A 16 40.56 -10.13 -11.68
CA ILE A 16 39.36 -10.62 -11.00
C ILE A 16 38.21 -10.39 -11.97
N ALA A 17 37.80 -11.44 -12.65
CA ALA A 17 36.52 -11.42 -13.41
C ALA A 17 35.41 -11.43 -12.39
N ALA A 18 34.86 -10.26 -12.08
CA ALA A 18 33.59 -10.15 -11.41
C ALA A 18 32.51 -10.69 -12.38
N SER A 19 31.95 -11.85 -12.10
CA SER A 19 30.74 -12.30 -12.77
C SER A 19 29.61 -11.36 -12.38
N LEU A 20 29.28 -10.39 -13.25
CA LEU A 20 27.97 -9.75 -13.19
C LEU A 20 26.94 -10.86 -13.45
N ALA A 21 26.28 -11.35 -12.41
CA ALA A 21 25.04 -12.07 -12.58
C ALA A 21 24.11 -11.14 -13.37
N ALA A 22 23.69 -11.56 -14.54
CA ALA A 22 22.73 -10.82 -15.34
C ALA A 22 21.46 -10.70 -14.50
N GLN A 23 21.17 -9.49 -14.04
CA GLN A 23 19.93 -9.22 -13.31
C GLN A 23 18.77 -9.57 -14.23
N THR A 24 17.94 -10.52 -13.83
CA THR A 24 16.78 -10.95 -14.61
C THR A 24 15.90 -9.71 -14.84
N ALA A 25 15.64 -9.36 -16.10
CA ALA A 25 14.80 -8.20 -16.39
C ALA A 25 13.39 -8.45 -15.83
N THR A 26 12.86 -7.46 -15.10
CA THR A 26 11.51 -7.55 -14.53
C THR A 26 10.48 -7.68 -15.66
N TYR A 27 9.61 -8.68 -15.56
CA TYR A 27 8.47 -8.86 -16.45
C TYR A 27 7.29 -7.99 -16.00
N PHE A 28 6.65 -7.32 -16.94
CA PHE A 28 5.42 -6.56 -16.73
C PHE A 28 4.28 -7.23 -17.50
N PRO A 29 3.21 -7.67 -16.80
CA PRO A 29 2.09 -8.32 -17.46
C PRO A 29 1.25 -7.34 -18.26
N SER A 30 0.89 -7.68 -19.49
CA SER A 30 -0.04 -6.89 -20.31
C SER A 30 -1.46 -6.90 -19.72
N ARG A 31 -2.32 -6.00 -20.20
CA ARG A 31 -3.69 -5.88 -19.70
C ARG A 31 -4.44 -7.22 -19.81
N GLY A 32 -5.01 -7.67 -18.68
CA GLY A 32 -5.83 -8.87 -18.59
C GLY A 32 -5.07 -10.18 -18.82
N HIS A 33 -3.73 -10.14 -18.92
CA HIS A 33 -2.93 -11.32 -19.17
C HIS A 33 -1.64 -11.32 -18.35
N TRP A 34 -1.39 -12.42 -17.62
CA TRP A 34 -0.08 -12.76 -17.05
C TRP A 34 0.53 -13.85 -17.94
N ALA A 35 1.82 -13.75 -18.23
CA ALA A 35 2.50 -14.82 -18.94
C ALA A 35 2.35 -16.14 -18.17
N PRO A 36 2.28 -17.28 -18.88
CA PRO A 36 2.26 -18.58 -18.22
C PRO A 36 3.46 -18.70 -17.29
N HIS A 37 3.27 -19.39 -16.17
CA HIS A 37 4.27 -19.57 -15.14
C HIS A 37 5.62 -20.00 -15.71
N GLN A 38 6.67 -19.29 -15.38
CA GLN A 38 7.98 -19.92 -15.27
C GLN A 38 7.92 -20.88 -14.08
N SER A 39 8.67 -21.98 -14.14
CA SER A 39 8.71 -22.87 -12.96
C SER A 39 9.25 -22.09 -11.75
N PRO A 40 8.78 -22.34 -10.53
CA PRO A 40 9.32 -21.68 -9.34
C PRO A 40 10.85 -21.75 -9.25
N ALA A 41 11.47 -22.84 -9.72
CA ALA A 41 12.91 -23.00 -9.76
C ALA A 41 13.60 -21.99 -10.69
N GLU A 42 13.02 -21.67 -11.86
CA GLU A 42 13.54 -20.64 -12.78
C GLU A 42 13.43 -19.24 -12.20
N LEU A 43 12.48 -19.03 -11.27
CA LEU A 43 12.34 -17.81 -10.50
C LEU A 43 13.20 -17.81 -9.23
N GLY A 44 14.07 -18.82 -9.03
CA GLY A 44 14.95 -18.93 -7.88
C GLY A 44 14.24 -19.31 -6.58
N PHE A 45 13.15 -20.08 -6.65
CA PHE A 45 12.53 -20.69 -5.49
C PHE A 45 12.77 -22.20 -5.46
N ASP A 46 12.88 -22.76 -4.27
CA ASP A 46 12.70 -24.19 -4.03
C ASP A 46 11.22 -24.53 -4.19
N PRO A 47 10.82 -25.36 -5.19
CA PRO A 47 9.42 -25.62 -5.46
C PRO A 47 8.69 -26.33 -4.31
N ALA A 48 9.37 -27.20 -3.55
CA ALA A 48 8.75 -27.93 -2.45
C ALA A 48 8.45 -26.98 -1.28
N LYS A 49 9.41 -26.13 -0.89
CA LYS A 49 9.22 -25.14 0.15
C LYS A 49 8.18 -24.08 -0.23
N LEU A 50 8.15 -23.66 -1.51
CA LEU A 50 7.13 -22.72 -1.97
C LEU A 50 5.73 -23.35 -1.91
N GLN A 51 5.61 -24.64 -2.22
CA GLN A 51 4.35 -25.37 -2.07
C GLN A 51 3.93 -25.49 -0.59
N GLU A 52 4.88 -25.66 0.33
CA GLU A 52 4.61 -25.62 1.78
C GLU A 52 4.09 -24.25 2.22
N ALA A 53 4.66 -23.15 1.68
CA ALA A 53 4.18 -21.80 1.92
C ALA A 53 2.73 -21.61 1.43
N VAL A 54 2.40 -22.09 0.23
CA VAL A 54 1.03 -22.07 -0.31
C VAL A 54 0.07 -22.87 0.56
N ALA A 55 0.45 -24.08 0.97
CA ALA A 55 -0.37 -24.91 1.87
C ALA A 55 -0.61 -24.22 3.22
N PHE A 56 0.42 -23.57 3.77
CA PHE A 56 0.30 -22.77 4.99
C PHE A 56 -0.68 -21.62 4.79
N ALA A 57 -0.61 -20.89 3.68
CA ALA A 57 -1.53 -19.79 3.39
C ALA A 57 -2.98 -20.28 3.34
N GLN A 58 -3.26 -21.35 2.63
CA GLN A 58 -4.59 -21.93 2.52
C GLN A 58 -5.14 -22.41 3.88
N ALA A 59 -4.29 -22.97 4.74
CA ALA A 59 -4.67 -23.44 6.08
C ALA A 59 -4.89 -22.27 7.08
N ASN A 60 -4.42 -21.05 6.75
CA ASN A 60 -4.49 -19.88 7.61
C ASN A 60 -5.44 -18.79 7.09
N GLY A 61 -6.54 -19.18 6.45
CA GLY A 61 -7.61 -18.27 6.07
C GLY A 61 -8.29 -17.63 7.29
N SER A 62 -8.76 -16.39 7.10
CA SER A 62 -9.54 -15.65 8.09
C SER A 62 -10.96 -16.23 8.22
N THR A 63 -11.51 -16.15 9.41
CA THR A 63 -12.94 -16.43 9.69
C THR A 63 -13.81 -15.18 9.61
N TRP A 64 -13.30 -14.08 9.03
CA TRP A 64 -14.05 -12.83 8.89
C TRP A 64 -15.36 -13.07 8.14
N ASP A 65 -16.42 -12.50 8.69
CA ASP A 65 -17.78 -12.60 8.17
C ASP A 65 -18.39 -11.20 8.10
N PHE A 66 -19.03 -10.84 6.99
CA PHE A 66 -19.54 -9.47 6.80
C PHE A 66 -20.69 -9.15 7.77
N ASP A 67 -21.62 -10.06 7.96
CA ASP A 67 -22.77 -9.81 8.82
C ASP A 67 -22.37 -9.71 10.30
N ARG A 68 -21.42 -10.54 10.73
CA ARG A 68 -20.93 -10.57 12.12
C ARG A 68 -19.84 -9.55 12.38
N ASP A 69 -18.74 -9.62 11.64
CA ASP A 69 -17.51 -8.89 11.96
C ASP A 69 -17.54 -7.46 11.45
N GLN A 70 -18.19 -7.21 10.31
CA GLN A 70 -18.41 -5.86 9.80
C GLN A 70 -19.31 -5.07 10.77
N VAL A 71 -20.42 -5.68 11.24
CA VAL A 71 -21.30 -5.06 12.23
C VAL A 71 -20.58 -4.81 13.54
N ARG A 72 -19.85 -5.79 14.04
CA ARG A 72 -19.06 -5.66 15.30
C ARG A 72 -18.01 -4.56 15.22
N THR A 73 -17.34 -4.44 14.06
CA THR A 73 -16.21 -3.51 13.89
C THR A 73 -16.67 -2.09 13.54
N PHE A 74 -17.70 -1.96 12.73
CA PHE A 74 -18.13 -0.67 12.17
C PHE A 74 -19.56 -0.26 12.52
N GLY A 75 -20.26 -1.06 13.32
CA GLY A 75 -21.63 -0.76 13.81
C GLY A 75 -22.74 -1.12 12.83
N ALA A 76 -22.49 -1.28 11.53
CA ALA A 76 -23.48 -1.64 10.53
C ALA A 76 -22.86 -2.26 9.28
N VAL A 77 -23.64 -3.06 8.55
CA VAL A 77 -23.36 -3.45 7.17
C VAL A 77 -24.16 -2.50 6.28
N LEU A 78 -23.45 -1.60 5.59
CA LEU A 78 -24.04 -0.62 4.69
C LEU A 78 -23.36 -0.68 3.33
N GLY A 79 -24.14 -0.37 2.27
CA GLY A 79 -23.63 -0.27 0.93
C GLY A 79 -23.61 -1.58 0.14
N PRO A 80 -22.87 -1.62 -0.98
CA PRO A 80 -22.93 -2.69 -1.96
C PRO A 80 -22.18 -3.97 -1.57
N LEU A 81 -21.90 -4.21 -0.28
CA LEU A 81 -21.21 -5.41 0.17
C LEU A 81 -21.93 -6.67 -0.30
N PRO A 82 -21.26 -7.62 -0.93
CA PRO A 82 -21.84 -8.93 -1.18
C PRO A 82 -22.12 -9.62 0.14
N LYS A 83 -23.06 -10.58 0.13
CA LYS A 83 -23.37 -11.36 1.33
C LYS A 83 -22.22 -12.23 1.81
N GLN A 84 -21.35 -12.61 0.89
CA GLN A 84 -20.20 -13.47 1.18
C GLN A 84 -18.96 -12.90 0.48
N ARG A 85 -17.82 -12.99 1.14
CA ARG A 85 -16.50 -12.75 0.57
C ARG A 85 -15.95 -14.01 -0.10
N ALA A 86 -14.95 -13.87 -0.94
CA ALA A 86 -14.18 -15.00 -1.41
C ALA A 86 -13.46 -15.72 -0.25
N VAL A 87 -13.08 -16.96 -0.46
CA VAL A 87 -12.15 -17.68 0.41
C VAL A 87 -10.78 -17.00 0.37
N THR A 88 -9.89 -17.36 1.32
CA THR A 88 -8.51 -16.89 1.29
C THR A 88 -7.87 -17.17 -0.07
N ASN A 89 -7.24 -16.16 -0.64
CA ASN A 89 -6.57 -16.24 -1.94
C ASN A 89 -5.36 -15.32 -1.97
N GLY A 90 -4.43 -15.55 -2.89
CA GLY A 90 -3.24 -14.72 -2.98
C GLY A 90 -2.29 -15.10 -4.10
N ILE A 91 -1.30 -14.23 -4.30
CA ILE A 91 -0.30 -14.33 -5.35
C ILE A 91 1.08 -14.01 -4.77
N ILE A 92 2.07 -14.80 -5.12
CA ILE A 92 3.49 -14.54 -4.87
C ILE A 92 4.15 -14.23 -6.20
N LEU A 93 4.69 -13.02 -6.34
CA LEU A 93 5.48 -12.61 -7.49
C LEU A 93 6.97 -12.63 -7.18
N ARG A 94 7.77 -12.98 -8.17
CA ARG A 94 9.21 -12.68 -8.22
C ARG A 94 9.61 -12.31 -9.64
N HIS A 95 10.42 -11.28 -9.80
CA HIS A 95 10.82 -10.72 -11.10
C HIS A 95 9.63 -10.36 -12.01
N GLY A 96 8.48 -10.01 -11.41
CA GLY A 96 7.24 -9.70 -12.11
C GLY A 96 6.41 -10.92 -12.53
N TYR A 97 6.94 -12.15 -12.42
CA TYR A 97 6.21 -13.37 -12.73
C TYR A 97 5.48 -13.95 -11.52
N ILE A 98 4.37 -14.60 -11.76
CA ILE A 98 3.67 -15.37 -10.72
C ILE A 98 4.47 -16.64 -10.42
N ALA A 99 5.12 -16.71 -9.26
CA ALA A 99 5.79 -17.90 -8.77
C ALA A 99 4.82 -18.91 -8.17
N ALA A 100 3.78 -18.41 -7.48
CA ALA A 100 2.69 -19.21 -6.93
C ALA A 100 1.42 -18.39 -6.77
N GLN A 101 0.27 -19.07 -6.82
CA GLN A 101 -1.04 -18.48 -6.53
C GLN A 101 -1.95 -19.52 -5.90
N PHE A 102 -2.97 -19.08 -5.17
CA PHE A 102 -3.94 -19.94 -4.52
C PHE A 102 -5.28 -19.24 -4.36
N GLY A 103 -6.36 -20.04 -4.32
CA GLY A 103 -7.74 -19.54 -4.25
C GLY A 103 -8.21 -18.86 -5.54
N ASP A 104 -9.29 -18.08 -5.46
CA ASP A 104 -9.81 -17.29 -6.58
C ASP A 104 -9.16 -15.91 -6.60
N THR A 105 -8.08 -15.77 -7.37
CA THR A 105 -7.30 -14.52 -7.48
C THR A 105 -8.00 -13.42 -8.26
N LYS A 106 -9.13 -13.72 -8.91
CA LYS A 106 -9.95 -12.77 -9.68
C LYS A 106 -11.20 -12.29 -8.94
N ALA A 107 -11.41 -12.79 -7.73
CA ALA A 107 -12.49 -12.31 -6.89
C ALA A 107 -12.17 -10.91 -6.35
N ALA A 108 -12.97 -9.91 -6.75
CA ALA A 108 -12.84 -8.56 -6.22
C ALA A 108 -13.52 -8.47 -4.85
N ASP A 109 -12.74 -8.23 -3.83
CA ASP A 109 -13.18 -8.10 -2.43
C ASP A 109 -12.75 -6.74 -1.83
N PRO A 110 -13.41 -6.26 -0.77
CA PRO A 110 -13.01 -5.04 -0.10
C PRO A 110 -11.68 -5.24 0.63
N VAL A 111 -10.72 -4.35 0.37
CA VAL A 111 -9.36 -4.43 0.92
C VAL A 111 -9.13 -3.52 2.13
N TYR A 112 -10.18 -2.84 2.58
CA TYR A 112 -10.14 -1.95 3.76
C TYR A 112 -8.99 -0.94 3.68
N SER A 113 -8.15 -0.90 4.71
CA SER A 113 -7.09 0.11 4.82
C SER A 113 -5.92 -0.04 3.85
N VAL A 114 -5.84 -1.12 3.06
CA VAL A 114 -4.95 -1.16 1.89
C VAL A 114 -5.20 0.05 0.97
N ALA A 115 -6.45 0.54 0.89
CA ALA A 115 -6.81 1.73 0.14
C ALA A 115 -6.00 2.99 0.52
N LYS A 116 -5.47 3.07 1.74
CA LYS A 116 -4.66 4.23 2.17
C LYS A 116 -3.37 4.36 1.35
N SER A 117 -2.73 3.26 1.01
CA SER A 117 -1.54 3.28 0.15
C SER A 117 -1.85 3.74 -1.27
N PHE A 118 -3.08 3.48 -1.76
CA PHE A 118 -3.56 4.06 -3.02
C PHE A 118 -3.79 5.58 -2.89
N ILE A 119 -4.31 6.08 -1.76
CA ILE A 119 -4.41 7.53 -1.51
C ILE A 119 -3.04 8.18 -1.52
N SER A 120 -2.03 7.58 -0.88
CA SER A 120 -0.64 8.05 -0.95
C SER A 120 -0.16 8.17 -2.40
N THR A 121 -0.41 7.14 -3.19
CA THR A 121 0.00 7.09 -4.59
C THR A 121 -0.71 8.15 -5.45
N VAL A 122 -2.01 8.39 -5.21
CA VAL A 122 -2.74 9.49 -5.86
C VAL A 122 -2.20 10.85 -5.43
N CYS A 123 -1.78 11.02 -4.16
CA CYS A 123 -1.15 12.25 -3.70
C CYS A 123 0.17 12.54 -4.42
N SER A 124 0.97 11.51 -4.78
CA SER A 124 2.19 11.71 -5.58
C SER A 124 1.92 12.40 -6.90
N LEU A 125 0.82 12.04 -7.58
CA LEU A 125 0.41 12.66 -8.83
C LEU A 125 0.09 14.15 -8.67
N ALA A 126 -0.47 14.54 -7.51
CA ALA A 126 -0.73 15.96 -7.21
C ALA A 126 0.58 16.74 -7.07
N VAL A 127 1.60 16.16 -6.45
CA VAL A 127 2.94 16.75 -6.32
C VAL A 127 3.63 16.82 -7.70
N GLU A 128 3.65 15.73 -8.44
CA GLU A 128 4.28 15.66 -9.77
C GLU A 128 3.66 16.64 -10.78
N ARG A 129 2.37 16.92 -10.65
CA ARG A 129 1.65 17.90 -11.48
C ARG A 129 1.77 19.34 -10.96
N GLY A 130 2.48 19.57 -9.87
CA GLY A 130 2.62 20.89 -9.24
C GLY A 130 1.32 21.43 -8.63
N LEU A 131 0.29 20.58 -8.45
CA LEU A 131 -0.93 20.94 -7.70
C LEU A 131 -0.60 21.12 -6.22
N ILE A 132 0.29 20.30 -5.68
CA ILE A 132 0.95 20.50 -4.39
C ILE A 132 2.40 20.88 -4.68
N LYS A 133 2.82 22.05 -4.23
CA LYS A 133 4.19 22.54 -4.48
C LYS A 133 5.19 21.91 -3.52
N ASP A 134 4.81 21.75 -2.27
CA ASP A 134 5.58 21.13 -1.21
C ASP A 134 4.62 20.39 -0.27
N VAL A 135 4.93 19.15 0.09
CA VAL A 135 4.14 18.37 1.05
C VAL A 135 4.14 18.99 2.46
N ASN A 136 5.12 19.85 2.76
CA ASN A 136 5.19 20.61 4.01
C ASN A 136 4.33 21.89 3.97
N ASP A 137 3.73 22.23 2.85
CA ASP A 137 2.78 23.36 2.80
C ASP A 137 1.50 23.04 3.58
N PRO A 138 0.94 24.02 4.31
CA PRO A 138 -0.36 23.86 4.92
C PRO A 138 -1.45 23.60 3.89
N VAL A 139 -2.30 22.60 4.17
CA VAL A 139 -3.44 22.24 3.29
C VAL A 139 -4.38 23.43 3.10
N ALA A 140 -4.54 24.27 4.11
CA ALA A 140 -5.34 25.50 4.08
C ALA A 140 -4.96 26.47 2.94
N ARG A 141 -3.73 26.42 2.42
CA ARG A 141 -3.32 27.22 1.25
C ARG A 141 -4.00 26.79 -0.05
N TYR A 142 -4.45 25.57 -0.11
CA TYR A 142 -4.97 24.92 -1.32
C TYR A 142 -6.47 24.63 -1.22
N ILE A 143 -6.96 24.34 -0.02
CA ILE A 143 -8.32 23.87 0.23
C ILE A 143 -9.03 24.85 1.19
N GLN A 144 -10.06 25.52 0.66
CA GLN A 144 -10.85 26.52 1.38
C GLN A 144 -12.32 26.08 1.43
N ASP A 145 -12.58 25.01 2.18
CA ASP A 145 -13.90 24.38 2.29
C ASP A 145 -14.42 24.31 3.74
N GLY A 146 -13.83 25.13 4.62
CA GLY A 146 -14.17 25.18 6.05
C GLY A 146 -13.44 24.15 6.92
N GLY A 147 -12.85 23.12 6.32
CA GLY A 147 -12.22 22.03 7.09
C GLY A 147 -10.86 22.38 7.70
N TYR A 148 -10.27 23.51 7.29
CA TYR A 148 -8.95 23.97 7.77
C TYR A 148 -8.98 25.40 8.28
N ASP A 149 -10.15 25.92 8.67
CA ASP A 149 -10.32 27.33 9.06
C ASP A 149 -9.96 27.58 10.53
N SER A 150 -9.97 26.55 11.39
CA SER A 150 -9.56 26.74 12.78
C SER A 150 -8.06 27.03 12.88
N PRO A 151 -7.61 27.79 13.91
CA PRO A 151 -6.18 28.06 14.12
C PRO A 151 -5.34 26.79 14.26
N HIS A 152 -5.93 25.68 14.71
CA HIS A 152 -5.30 24.39 14.81
C HIS A 152 -5.18 23.73 13.43
N ASN A 153 -6.31 23.52 12.74
CA ASN A 153 -6.33 22.85 11.44
C ASN A 153 -5.57 23.61 10.35
N ALA A 154 -5.49 24.95 10.44
CA ALA A 154 -4.76 25.79 9.49
C ALA A 154 -3.25 25.48 9.43
N LYS A 155 -2.69 24.85 10.47
CA LYS A 155 -1.29 24.44 10.53
C LYS A 155 -1.01 23.12 9.81
N ILE A 156 -2.04 22.28 9.61
CA ILE A 156 -1.91 20.93 9.09
C ILE A 156 -1.32 20.93 7.68
N THR A 157 -0.25 20.18 7.48
CA THR A 157 0.40 19.99 6.18
C THR A 157 -0.11 18.73 5.46
N TRP A 158 0.15 18.64 4.17
CA TRP A 158 -0.09 17.42 3.40
C TRP A 158 0.69 16.23 3.98
N LYS A 159 1.93 16.50 4.43
CA LYS A 159 2.80 15.50 5.06
C LYS A 159 2.21 14.97 6.36
N ASP A 160 1.62 15.81 7.19
CA ASP A 160 1.01 15.37 8.45
C ASP A 160 -0.15 14.40 8.20
N HIS A 161 -0.94 14.59 7.15
CA HIS A 161 -1.93 13.63 6.73
C HIS A 161 -1.31 12.32 6.24
N LEU A 162 -0.28 12.39 5.41
CA LEU A 162 0.41 11.21 4.86
C LEU A 162 1.04 10.34 5.95
N GLN A 163 1.55 10.97 7.01
CA GLN A 163 2.19 10.29 8.14
C GLN A 163 1.21 9.93 9.28
N GLN A 164 -0.09 10.25 9.15
CA GLN A 164 -1.07 10.07 10.22
C GLN A 164 -0.74 10.91 11.48
N GLU A 165 -0.17 12.07 11.28
CA GLU A 165 0.24 13.02 12.32
C GLU A 165 -0.57 14.34 12.26
N SER A 166 -1.65 14.38 11.46
CA SER A 166 -2.38 15.62 11.19
C SER A 166 -3.13 16.18 12.40
N GLU A 167 -3.51 15.32 13.35
CA GLU A 167 -4.36 15.74 14.49
C GLU A 167 -5.57 16.60 14.07
N TRP A 168 -6.05 16.43 12.81
CA TRP A 168 -7.19 17.18 12.32
C TRP A 168 -8.39 17.03 13.26
N GLU A 169 -8.96 18.14 13.68
CA GLU A 169 -10.17 18.20 14.51
C GLU A 169 -11.39 18.58 13.67
N GLY A 170 -12.51 17.95 13.96
CA GLY A 170 -13.76 18.21 13.25
C GLY A 170 -14.65 16.99 13.13
N THR A 171 -15.74 17.18 12.41
CA THR A 171 -16.68 16.11 12.09
C THR A 171 -16.78 15.97 10.57
N LEU A 172 -16.62 14.77 10.06
CA LEU A 172 -16.75 14.46 8.65
C LEU A 172 -17.77 13.34 8.47
N TRP A 173 -18.81 13.57 7.66
CA TRP A 173 -19.88 12.62 7.37
C TRP A 173 -20.52 12.00 8.62
N GLY A 174 -20.75 12.83 9.65
CA GLY A 174 -21.34 12.41 10.92
C GLY A 174 -20.37 11.67 11.86
N LYS A 175 -19.06 11.64 11.54
CA LYS A 175 -18.03 11.08 12.41
C LYS A 175 -17.08 12.16 12.91
N ASN A 176 -16.90 12.21 14.22
CA ASN A 176 -15.90 13.05 14.85
C ASN A 176 -14.49 12.48 14.58
N ALA A 177 -13.50 13.33 14.36
CA ALA A 177 -12.11 12.95 14.21
C ALA A 177 -11.53 12.20 15.43
N ASP A 178 -12.06 12.46 16.63
CA ASP A 178 -11.66 11.72 17.83
C ASP A 178 -12.25 10.32 17.93
N PHE A 179 -13.14 9.98 16.98
CA PHE A 179 -13.89 8.73 16.97
C PHE A 179 -13.08 7.57 16.36
N VAL A 180 -11.84 7.41 16.76
CA VAL A 180 -10.96 6.38 16.23
C VAL A 180 -10.88 5.20 17.16
N GLY A 181 -11.17 4.03 16.62
CA GLY A 181 -10.91 2.74 17.22
C GLY A 181 -11.90 2.30 18.31
N ALA A 182 -12.59 3.17 18.99
CA ALA A 182 -13.54 2.76 20.04
C ALA A 182 -14.77 2.04 19.44
N GLU A 183 -15.32 2.55 18.33
CA GLU A 183 -16.35 1.83 17.56
C GLU A 183 -15.77 0.65 16.81
N GLN A 184 -14.55 0.75 16.28
CA GLN A 184 -13.90 -0.32 15.56
C GLN A 184 -13.76 -1.61 16.36
N PHE A 185 -13.72 -1.50 17.70
CA PHE A 185 -13.44 -2.65 18.56
C PHE A 185 -14.53 -2.87 19.62
N GLY A 186 -15.68 -2.21 19.52
CA GLY A 186 -16.78 -2.38 20.50
C GLY A 186 -16.42 -1.97 21.93
N ARG A 187 -15.46 -1.08 22.09
CA ARG A 187 -14.90 -0.70 23.41
C ARG A 187 -15.45 0.61 23.96
N GLY A 188 -16.69 0.97 23.64
CA GLY A 188 -17.33 2.16 24.19
C GLY A 188 -16.74 3.49 23.68
N GLU A 189 -17.26 4.61 24.20
CA GLU A 189 -16.76 5.94 23.87
C GLU A 189 -15.30 6.08 24.32
N ARG A 190 -14.45 6.53 23.41
CA ARG A 190 -13.07 6.90 23.75
C ARG A 190 -13.14 8.11 24.68
N LYS A 191 -12.40 8.08 25.79
CA LYS A 191 -12.18 9.30 26.58
C LYS A 191 -11.51 10.33 25.67
N ALA A 192 -12.09 11.52 25.59
CA ALA A 192 -11.48 12.65 24.92
C ALA A 192 -10.05 12.81 25.47
N ARG A 193 -9.07 12.79 24.58
CA ARG A 193 -7.69 13.12 24.89
C ARG A 193 -7.41 14.56 24.43
N GLU A 194 -6.38 15.14 24.97
CA GLU A 194 -5.85 16.39 24.45
C GLU A 194 -5.35 16.20 23.01
N ILE A 195 -5.69 17.14 22.14
CA ILE A 195 -5.22 17.19 20.76
C ILE A 195 -3.82 17.79 20.75
N HIS A 196 -2.89 17.13 20.09
CA HIS A 196 -1.52 17.62 19.93
C HIS A 196 -1.40 18.55 18.73
N ASP A 197 -0.35 19.35 18.70
CA ASP A 197 -0.05 20.15 17.51
C ASP A 197 0.19 19.23 16.29
N PRO A 198 -0.28 19.62 15.08
CA PRO A 198 -0.02 18.87 13.86
C PRO A 198 1.47 18.58 13.65
N GLY A 199 1.79 17.37 13.20
CA GLY A 199 3.16 16.91 12.98
C GLY A 199 3.93 16.52 14.23
N THR A 200 3.28 16.43 15.41
CA THR A 200 3.97 16.09 16.67
C THR A 200 3.51 14.80 17.34
N PHE A 201 2.47 14.18 16.80
CA PHE A 201 1.88 12.97 17.39
C PHE A 201 1.33 12.03 16.32
N TYR A 202 1.75 10.79 16.33
CA TYR A 202 1.23 9.74 15.45
C TYR A 202 -0.04 9.13 16.04
N GLU A 203 -1.11 9.14 15.25
CA GLU A 203 -2.33 8.38 15.56
C GLU A 203 -2.97 7.86 14.27
N TYR A 204 -2.99 6.53 14.12
CA TYR A 204 -3.70 5.91 13.01
C TYR A 204 -5.20 6.20 13.09
N ASN A 205 -5.74 6.95 12.11
CA ASN A 205 -7.06 7.54 12.19
C ASN A 205 -7.78 7.55 10.83
N ASP A 206 -8.91 6.85 10.73
CA ASP A 206 -9.66 6.74 9.47
C ASP A 206 -10.36 8.06 9.08
N VAL A 207 -10.91 8.82 10.04
CA VAL A 207 -11.64 10.06 9.74
C VAL A 207 -10.70 11.12 9.19
N ARG A 208 -9.49 11.22 9.75
CA ARG A 208 -8.45 12.15 9.28
C ARG A 208 -7.96 11.79 7.87
N ILE A 209 -7.86 10.50 7.55
CA ILE A 209 -7.54 10.06 6.19
C ILE A 209 -8.71 10.28 5.22
N ASN A 210 -9.95 10.16 5.67
CA ASN A 210 -11.10 10.52 4.84
C ASN A 210 -11.12 12.04 4.55
N ARG A 211 -10.74 12.88 5.52
CA ARG A 211 -10.56 14.31 5.30
C ARG A 211 -9.45 14.59 4.27
N PHE A 212 -8.33 13.89 4.37
CA PHE A 212 -7.24 13.97 3.40
C PHE A 212 -7.70 13.58 1.99
N SER A 213 -8.41 12.45 1.86
CA SER A 213 -9.00 11.99 0.59
C SER A 213 -9.93 13.04 -0.04
N LEU A 214 -10.81 13.66 0.77
CA LEU A 214 -11.68 14.74 0.31
C LEU A 214 -10.87 15.95 -0.17
N SER A 215 -9.81 16.32 0.56
CA SER A 215 -8.93 17.43 0.19
C SER A 215 -8.25 17.18 -1.16
N LEU A 216 -7.76 15.97 -1.40
CA LEU A 216 -7.20 15.59 -2.70
C LEU A 216 -8.25 15.62 -3.81
N ALA A 217 -9.48 15.11 -3.57
CA ALA A 217 -10.54 15.17 -4.57
C ALA A 217 -10.89 16.62 -4.97
N ARG A 218 -10.95 17.54 -3.99
CA ARG A 218 -11.12 18.98 -4.25
C ARG A 218 -9.95 19.57 -5.04
N LEU A 219 -8.73 19.19 -4.69
CA LEU A 219 -7.51 19.66 -5.37
C LEU A 219 -7.47 19.21 -6.83
N PHE A 220 -7.84 17.96 -7.11
CA PHE A 220 -7.95 17.44 -8.48
C PHE A 220 -9.19 17.96 -9.22
N GLY A 221 -10.17 18.48 -8.53
CA GLY A 221 -11.45 18.90 -9.10
C GLY A 221 -12.34 17.75 -9.56
N LYS A 222 -12.07 16.51 -9.12
CA LYS A 222 -12.76 15.27 -9.49
C LYS A 222 -12.53 14.14 -8.49
N GLY A 223 -13.28 13.06 -8.62
CA GLY A 223 -13.16 11.90 -7.75
C GLY A 223 -11.81 11.18 -7.86
N LEU A 224 -11.25 10.73 -6.74
CA LEU A 224 -9.98 9.98 -6.74
C LEU A 224 -10.05 8.66 -7.52
N PRO A 225 -11.17 7.91 -7.59
CA PRO A 225 -11.26 6.73 -8.45
C PRO A 225 -11.00 7.03 -9.92
N GLU A 226 -11.41 8.20 -10.42
CA GLU A 226 -11.14 8.62 -11.80
C GLU A 226 -9.64 8.91 -12.01
N VAL A 227 -9.01 9.62 -11.06
CA VAL A 227 -7.57 9.88 -11.10
C VAL A 227 -6.79 8.57 -11.05
N LEU A 228 -7.10 7.71 -10.09
CA LEU A 228 -6.47 6.41 -9.94
C LEU A 228 -6.59 5.56 -11.21
N LYS A 229 -7.79 5.52 -11.80
CA LYS A 229 -8.05 4.75 -13.01
C LYS A 229 -7.17 5.19 -14.16
N THR A 230 -7.24 6.48 -14.50
CA THR A 230 -6.60 6.99 -15.72
C THR A 230 -5.08 7.06 -15.62
N ASP A 231 -4.57 7.38 -14.45
CA ASP A 231 -3.17 7.74 -14.29
C ASP A 231 -2.30 6.60 -13.71
N ILE A 232 -2.92 5.57 -13.13
CA ILE A 232 -2.21 4.46 -12.50
C ILE A 232 -2.73 3.11 -12.99
N MET A 233 -4.02 2.79 -12.78
CA MET A 233 -4.54 1.45 -13.00
C MET A 233 -4.61 1.08 -14.49
N ASP A 234 -5.04 2.00 -15.36
CA ASP A 234 -5.05 1.78 -16.81
C ASP A 234 -3.63 1.61 -17.37
N PRO A 235 -2.64 2.47 -17.02
CA PRO A 235 -1.24 2.29 -17.44
C PRO A 235 -0.62 0.95 -17.03
N ILE A 236 -0.91 0.43 -15.84
CA ILE A 236 -0.38 -0.87 -15.39
C ILE A 236 -1.21 -2.06 -15.90
N GLY A 237 -2.22 -1.81 -16.75
CA GLY A 237 -3.04 -2.87 -17.33
C GLY A 237 -3.98 -3.57 -16.37
N ALA A 238 -4.44 -2.89 -15.33
CA ALA A 238 -5.43 -3.42 -14.41
C ALA A 238 -6.77 -3.73 -15.09
N SER A 239 -7.52 -4.65 -14.49
CA SER A 239 -8.85 -5.05 -14.94
C SER A 239 -9.88 -3.91 -14.77
N PRO A 240 -11.06 -4.00 -15.39
CA PRO A 240 -12.16 -3.08 -15.10
C PRO A 240 -13.00 -3.50 -13.89
N THR A 241 -12.61 -4.54 -13.15
CA THR A 241 -13.45 -5.12 -12.09
C THR A 241 -13.34 -4.41 -10.76
N TRP A 242 -12.24 -3.66 -10.53
CA TRP A 242 -12.07 -2.93 -9.29
C TRP A 242 -12.99 -1.70 -9.23
N HIS A 243 -13.44 -1.38 -8.02
CA HIS A 243 -14.27 -0.21 -7.72
C HIS A 243 -13.83 0.44 -6.40
N TRP A 244 -13.90 1.76 -6.32
CA TRP A 244 -13.63 2.48 -5.08
C TRP A 244 -14.85 3.32 -4.72
N TYR A 245 -15.62 2.84 -3.75
CA TYR A 245 -16.85 3.45 -3.29
C TYR A 245 -16.62 4.41 -2.14
N GLY A 246 -17.35 5.51 -2.12
CA GLY A 246 -17.51 6.34 -0.94
C GLY A 246 -18.47 5.72 0.07
N TYR A 247 -18.75 6.45 1.13
CA TYR A 247 -19.82 6.11 2.08
C TYR A 247 -21.16 6.59 1.57
N PHE A 248 -22.25 6.05 2.10
CA PHE A 248 -23.61 6.44 1.71
C PHE A 248 -23.88 7.95 1.82
N ASN A 249 -23.14 8.69 2.63
CA ASN A 249 -23.27 10.12 2.88
C ASN A 249 -22.04 10.93 2.51
N SER A 250 -21.11 10.40 1.68
CA SER A 250 -19.87 11.08 1.31
C SER A 250 -19.90 11.74 -0.07
N THR A 251 -21.08 11.84 -0.70
CA THR A 251 -21.22 12.62 -1.93
C THR A 251 -21.12 14.11 -1.62
N VAL A 252 -20.20 14.78 -2.29
CA VAL A 252 -19.93 16.21 -2.16
C VAL A 252 -20.01 16.88 -3.53
N GLU A 253 -20.26 18.20 -3.53
CA GLU A 253 -20.21 18.97 -4.77
C GLU A 253 -18.75 19.41 -5.04
N ILE A 254 -18.26 19.12 -6.23
CA ILE A 254 -16.97 19.59 -6.76
C ILE A 254 -17.18 20.13 -8.17
N ASN A 255 -16.88 21.41 -8.39
CA ASN A 255 -17.05 22.08 -9.68
C ASN A 255 -18.49 21.95 -10.25
N GLY A 256 -19.51 22.09 -9.38
CA GLY A 256 -20.91 22.00 -9.76
C GLY A 256 -21.41 20.58 -10.10
N LYS A 257 -20.64 19.54 -9.77
CA LYS A 257 -21.01 18.14 -10.00
C LYS A 257 -20.98 17.35 -8.70
N PRO A 258 -21.92 16.40 -8.50
CA PRO A 258 -21.84 15.49 -7.39
C PRO A 258 -20.67 14.53 -7.60
N VAL A 259 -19.79 14.43 -6.62
CA VAL A 259 -18.61 13.57 -6.59
C VAL A 259 -18.68 12.73 -5.32
N GLU A 260 -18.53 11.43 -5.48
CA GLU A 260 -18.41 10.51 -4.36
C GLU A 260 -17.00 10.60 -3.79
N SER A 261 -16.87 11.07 -2.56
CA SER A 261 -15.58 11.11 -1.88
C SER A 261 -15.30 9.75 -1.26
N VAL A 262 -14.21 9.15 -1.69
CA VAL A 262 -13.81 7.81 -1.25
C VAL A 262 -13.08 7.84 0.08
N SER A 263 -13.05 6.68 0.74
CA SER A 263 -12.43 6.51 2.04
C SER A 263 -11.13 5.71 1.98
N GLY A 264 -10.32 5.87 3.01
CA GLY A 264 -9.17 5.01 3.26
C GLY A 264 -9.52 3.71 3.99
N GLY A 265 -10.79 3.32 4.05
CA GLY A 265 -11.26 2.09 4.69
C GLY A 265 -12.58 1.62 4.09
N THR A 266 -13.20 0.60 4.70
CA THR A 266 -14.46 0.00 4.22
C THR A 266 -15.56 0.17 5.25
N ARG A 267 -15.79 1.40 5.67
CA ARG A 267 -16.87 1.72 6.59
C ARG A 267 -18.16 1.91 5.82
N TRP A 268 -19.30 1.45 6.35
CA TRP A 268 -20.61 1.61 5.72
C TRP A 268 -20.69 1.20 4.24
N GLY A 269 -19.96 0.14 3.87
CA GLY A 269 -19.95 -0.40 2.52
C GLY A 269 -19.13 0.38 1.49
N GLY A 270 -18.47 1.48 1.89
CA GLY A 270 -17.48 2.15 1.06
C GLY A 270 -16.16 1.38 1.00
N GLY A 271 -15.18 1.95 0.32
CA GLY A 271 -13.83 1.42 0.23
C GLY A 271 -13.45 0.85 -1.12
N LEU A 272 -12.20 0.46 -1.24
CA LEU A 272 -11.64 -0.12 -2.45
C LEU A 272 -11.95 -1.62 -2.51
N TRP A 273 -12.56 -2.03 -3.61
CA TRP A 273 -12.85 -3.40 -3.99
C TRP A 273 -11.98 -3.78 -5.16
N ILE A 274 -11.14 -4.78 -5.02
CA ILE A 274 -10.11 -5.11 -5.99
C ILE A 274 -9.70 -6.57 -5.82
N ASP A 275 -9.29 -7.20 -6.90
CA ASP A 275 -8.82 -8.58 -6.90
C ASP A 275 -7.31 -8.69 -6.64
N SER A 276 -6.83 -9.91 -6.38
CA SER A 276 -5.41 -10.16 -6.09
C SER A 276 -4.50 -9.89 -7.28
N GLU A 277 -4.97 -10.06 -8.51
CA GLU A 277 -4.16 -9.81 -9.72
C GLU A 277 -3.89 -8.31 -9.88
N ASP A 278 -4.89 -7.47 -9.68
CA ASP A 278 -4.72 -6.02 -9.75
C ASP A 278 -3.92 -5.44 -8.57
N LEU A 279 -4.08 -6.02 -7.36
CA LEU A 279 -3.20 -5.69 -6.24
C LEU A 279 -1.75 -6.09 -6.51
N ALA A 280 -1.52 -7.23 -7.16
CA ALA A 280 -0.18 -7.68 -7.52
C ALA A 280 0.46 -6.76 -8.58
N ARG A 281 -0.32 -6.26 -9.57
CA ARG A 281 0.15 -5.24 -10.53
C ARG A 281 0.55 -3.95 -9.82
N PHE A 282 -0.30 -3.49 -8.90
CA PHE A 282 0.02 -2.31 -8.10
C PHE A 282 1.28 -2.52 -7.25
N GLY A 283 1.38 -3.67 -6.56
CA GLY A 283 2.58 -4.03 -5.80
C GLY A 283 3.84 -4.07 -6.66
N LEU A 284 3.75 -4.61 -7.88
CA LEU A 284 4.86 -4.67 -8.84
C LEU A 284 5.28 -3.26 -9.29
N LEU A 285 4.34 -2.34 -9.54
CA LEU A 285 4.64 -0.94 -9.83
C LEU A 285 5.44 -0.30 -8.70
N ILE A 286 5.02 -0.51 -7.44
CA ILE A 286 5.69 0.04 -6.26
C ILE A 286 7.08 -0.57 -6.09
N LEU A 287 7.22 -1.90 -6.20
CA LEU A 287 8.50 -2.60 -6.14
C LEU A 287 9.50 -2.07 -7.18
N ASN A 288 9.03 -1.75 -8.38
CA ASN A 288 9.84 -1.18 -9.47
C ASN A 288 9.97 0.35 -9.40
N HIS A 289 9.93 0.91 -8.21
CA HIS A 289 10.12 2.34 -7.97
C HIS A 289 9.21 3.24 -8.82
N GLY A 290 7.97 2.80 -9.03
CA GLY A 290 6.97 3.52 -9.78
C GLY A 290 7.13 3.47 -11.31
N ARG A 291 7.94 2.54 -11.83
CA ARG A 291 8.13 2.33 -13.27
C ARG A 291 7.34 1.14 -13.76
N TRP A 292 6.77 1.27 -14.94
CA TRP A 292 6.08 0.20 -15.66
C TRP A 292 6.49 0.23 -17.13
N GLU A 293 7.02 -0.87 -17.66
CA GLU A 293 7.50 -0.97 -19.07
C GLU A 293 8.36 0.23 -19.52
N GLY A 294 9.25 0.71 -18.63
CA GLY A 294 10.13 1.84 -18.90
C GLY A 294 9.51 3.24 -18.66
N GLN A 295 8.20 3.34 -18.50
CA GLN A 295 7.52 4.60 -18.18
C GLN A 295 7.54 4.85 -16.65
N GLN A 296 7.90 6.06 -16.22
CA GLN A 296 7.75 6.49 -14.83
C GLN A 296 6.31 6.95 -14.61
N ILE A 297 5.54 6.19 -13.82
CA ILE A 297 4.14 6.50 -13.46
C ILE A 297 4.08 7.23 -12.12
N ILE A 298 4.92 6.84 -11.16
CA ILE A 298 5.02 7.44 -9.82
C ILE A 298 6.48 7.81 -9.61
N SER A 299 6.76 8.99 -9.10
CA SER A 299 8.13 9.43 -8.80
C SER A 299 8.86 8.44 -7.88
N ALA A 300 10.07 8.03 -8.28
CA ALA A 300 10.92 7.21 -7.43
C ALA A 300 11.30 7.92 -6.13
N GLN A 301 11.41 9.26 -6.15
CA GLN A 301 11.65 10.03 -4.94
C GLN A 301 10.46 9.95 -3.99
N TRP A 302 9.22 10.06 -4.51
CA TRP A 302 8.02 9.87 -3.71
C TRP A 302 8.02 8.53 -2.99
N LEU A 303 8.34 7.46 -3.69
CA LEU A 303 8.35 6.12 -3.08
C LEU A 303 9.44 5.97 -2.01
N ARG A 304 10.62 6.58 -2.19
CA ARG A 304 11.62 6.63 -1.11
C ARG A 304 11.11 7.37 0.11
N ASP A 305 10.45 8.51 -0.07
CA ASP A 305 9.88 9.28 1.03
C ASP A 305 8.72 8.53 1.69
N ALA A 306 7.87 7.89 0.88
CA ALA A 306 6.72 7.13 1.34
C ALA A 306 7.09 5.89 2.16
N THR A 307 8.25 5.30 1.89
CA THR A 307 8.79 4.14 2.63
C THR A 307 9.85 4.52 3.66
N SER A 308 9.95 5.81 3.99
CA SER A 308 10.79 6.31 5.09
C SER A 308 9.94 6.53 6.35
N PRO A 309 10.46 6.18 7.54
CA PRO A 309 9.71 6.31 8.78
C PRO A 309 9.46 7.78 9.14
N SER A 310 8.30 8.04 9.76
CA SER A 310 8.04 9.34 10.38
C SER A 310 8.75 9.45 11.73
N ALA A 311 8.87 10.69 12.22
CA ALA A 311 9.51 10.93 13.51
C ALA A 311 8.73 10.34 14.70
N HIS A 312 7.40 10.30 14.60
CA HIS A 312 6.51 9.88 15.69
C HIS A 312 5.86 8.51 15.46
N GLY A 313 5.95 7.97 14.22
CA GLY A 313 5.51 6.63 13.84
C GLY A 313 6.63 5.87 13.13
N PRO A 314 7.64 5.31 13.84
CA PRO A 314 8.83 4.73 13.22
C PRO A 314 8.55 3.50 12.34
N ASP A 315 7.39 2.88 12.48
CA ASP A 315 6.94 1.76 11.66
C ASP A 315 5.89 2.20 10.60
N TYR A 316 5.81 3.52 10.32
CA TYR A 316 4.85 4.07 9.36
C TYR A 316 5.46 5.20 8.51
N GLY A 317 5.22 5.13 7.20
CA GLY A 317 5.63 6.15 6.23
C GLY A 317 4.42 6.93 5.68
N TYR A 318 4.43 7.29 4.39
CA TYR A 318 3.27 7.93 3.75
C TYR A 318 2.18 6.90 3.43
N LEU A 319 1.41 6.54 4.45
CA LEU A 319 0.33 5.55 4.40
C LEU A 319 0.81 4.12 4.02
N TRP A 320 2.03 3.78 4.40
CA TRP A 320 2.63 2.46 4.30
C TRP A 320 3.12 1.98 5.65
N TRP A 321 2.90 0.71 5.96
CA TRP A 321 3.46 0.03 7.12
C TRP A 321 4.90 -0.40 6.82
N LEU A 322 5.84 -0.07 7.70
CA LEU A 322 7.26 -0.30 7.52
C LEU A 322 7.78 -1.35 8.50
N ASN A 323 8.85 -2.04 8.12
CA ASN A 323 9.52 -3.02 8.99
C ASN A 323 10.87 -2.53 9.50
N THR A 324 11.10 -1.22 9.56
CA THR A 324 12.40 -0.61 9.88
C THR A 324 12.98 -1.09 11.21
N GLN A 325 12.14 -1.41 12.19
CA GLN A 325 12.53 -1.94 13.50
C GLN A 325 12.49 -3.47 13.59
N GLN A 326 12.05 -4.18 12.53
CA GLN A 326 11.81 -5.64 12.52
C GLN A 326 10.90 -6.16 13.64
N LYS A 327 9.99 -5.33 14.12
CA LYS A 327 9.05 -5.71 15.19
C LYS A 327 7.76 -6.30 14.64
N GLN A 328 7.32 -5.80 13.50
CA GLN A 328 6.03 -6.17 12.91
C GLN A 328 6.14 -7.52 12.21
N TRP A 329 7.23 -7.73 11.48
CA TRP A 329 7.57 -8.98 10.79
C TRP A 329 9.04 -9.32 11.07
N PRO A 330 9.33 -10.01 12.20
CA PRO A 330 10.71 -10.33 12.60
C PRO A 330 11.50 -11.14 11.58
N HIS A 331 10.83 -11.97 10.76
CA HIS A 331 11.47 -12.77 9.72
C HIS A 331 11.69 -12.01 8.40
N ALA A 332 11.06 -10.84 8.24
CA ALA A 332 11.19 -10.04 7.04
C ALA A 332 12.41 -9.10 7.09
N PRO A 333 13.00 -8.73 5.93
CA PRO A 333 14.00 -7.68 5.86
C PRO A 333 13.48 -6.34 6.41
N LYS A 334 14.39 -5.51 6.92
CA LYS A 334 14.06 -4.15 7.38
C LYS A 334 13.60 -3.22 6.26
N SER A 335 14.02 -3.52 5.04
CA SER A 335 13.64 -2.83 3.81
C SER A 335 12.21 -3.12 3.36
N SER A 336 11.60 -4.22 3.88
CA SER A 336 10.25 -4.61 3.49
C SER A 336 9.18 -3.68 4.09
N PHE A 337 8.07 -3.55 3.38
CA PHE A 337 6.95 -2.73 3.78
C PHE A 337 5.63 -3.31 3.24
N ALA A 338 4.51 -2.84 3.77
CA ALA A 338 3.21 -3.37 3.34
C ALA A 338 2.09 -2.34 3.38
N ALA A 339 1.09 -2.55 2.51
CA ALA A 339 -0.25 -2.04 2.68
C ALA A 339 -1.09 -3.10 3.42
N LEU A 340 -1.71 -2.73 4.53
CA LEU A 340 -2.51 -3.63 5.36
C LEU A 340 -3.94 -3.16 5.49
N GLY A 341 -4.88 -4.10 5.51
CA GLY A 341 -6.30 -3.81 5.66
C GLY A 341 -7.00 -4.74 6.66
N ASN A 342 -8.06 -4.22 7.27
CA ASN A 342 -8.90 -5.00 8.19
C ASN A 342 -9.47 -6.25 7.48
N GLY A 343 -9.95 -7.24 8.23
CA GLY A 343 -10.28 -8.56 7.69
C GLY A 343 -9.03 -9.37 7.30
N SER A 344 -7.84 -8.76 7.43
CA SER A 344 -6.52 -9.23 7.05
C SER A 344 -6.36 -9.39 5.54
N ASN A 345 -6.05 -8.26 4.92
CA ASN A 345 -5.70 -8.14 3.51
C ASN A 345 -4.36 -7.42 3.43
N CYS A 346 -3.45 -7.85 2.57
CA CYS A 346 -2.16 -7.20 2.43
C CYS A 346 -1.61 -7.20 1.00
N ILE A 347 -0.77 -6.21 0.74
CA ILE A 347 0.29 -6.25 -0.26
C ILE A 347 1.59 -6.10 0.53
N TRP A 348 2.37 -7.17 0.63
CA TRP A 348 3.70 -7.12 1.23
C TRP A 348 4.76 -7.07 0.13
N ILE A 349 5.73 -6.19 0.28
CA ILE A 349 6.76 -5.90 -0.72
C ILE A 349 8.13 -6.05 -0.09
N ASP A 350 8.97 -6.86 -0.72
CA ASP A 350 10.36 -7.10 -0.33
C ASP A 350 11.31 -6.71 -1.47
N PRO A 351 11.92 -5.53 -1.39
CA PRO A 351 12.87 -5.06 -2.40
C PRO A 351 14.17 -5.89 -2.45
N ASP A 352 14.60 -6.48 -1.33
CA ASP A 352 15.86 -7.22 -1.26
C ASP A 352 15.82 -8.52 -2.05
N HIS A 353 14.64 -9.14 -2.16
CA HIS A 353 14.44 -10.42 -2.88
C HIS A 353 13.59 -10.29 -4.14
N ASP A 354 13.21 -9.07 -4.52
CA ASP A 354 12.34 -8.77 -5.68
C ASP A 354 11.00 -9.52 -5.61
N ILE A 355 10.34 -9.45 -4.43
CA ILE A 355 9.10 -10.17 -4.14
C ILE A 355 7.95 -9.20 -3.87
N VAL A 356 6.77 -9.52 -4.46
CA VAL A 356 5.47 -9.00 -4.04
C VAL A 356 4.62 -10.17 -3.58
N PHE A 357 4.02 -10.03 -2.42
CA PHE A 357 3.06 -11.00 -1.91
C PHE A 357 1.73 -10.32 -1.60
N VAL A 358 0.68 -10.78 -2.28
CA VAL A 358 -0.71 -10.37 -2.04
C VAL A 358 -1.43 -11.49 -1.32
N TRP A 359 -2.16 -11.15 -0.24
CA TRP A 359 -2.96 -12.12 0.49
C TRP A 359 -4.29 -11.51 0.96
N HIS A 360 -5.37 -12.05 0.48
CA HIS A 360 -6.73 -11.72 0.94
C HIS A 360 -7.20 -12.70 2.00
N TRP A 361 -7.84 -12.15 3.03
CA TRP A 361 -8.56 -12.92 4.05
C TRP A 361 -7.69 -13.94 4.78
N TYR A 362 -6.55 -13.51 5.28
CA TYR A 362 -5.69 -14.36 6.09
C TYR A 362 -5.98 -14.19 7.60
N ARG A 363 -5.56 -15.15 8.41
CA ARG A 363 -5.53 -15.00 9.86
C ARG A 363 -4.39 -14.04 10.25
N ASN A 364 -4.72 -12.92 10.89
CA ASN A 364 -3.78 -11.81 11.12
C ASN A 364 -2.42 -12.24 11.71
N ALA A 365 -2.42 -13.18 12.67
CA ALA A 365 -1.19 -13.69 13.28
C ALA A 365 -0.33 -14.56 12.34
N ALA A 366 -0.80 -14.87 11.12
CA ALA A 366 -0.10 -15.78 10.22
C ALA A 366 0.84 -15.06 9.24
N LEU A 367 0.78 -13.73 9.13
CA LEU A 367 1.53 -13.02 8.07
C LEU A 367 3.05 -13.19 8.21
N ASP A 368 3.62 -13.01 9.40
CA ASP A 368 5.06 -13.17 9.61
C ASP A 368 5.52 -14.62 9.35
N GLY A 369 4.76 -15.61 9.82
CA GLY A 369 5.06 -17.02 9.52
C GLY A 369 4.90 -17.40 8.05
N MET A 370 4.08 -16.67 7.28
CA MET A 370 4.01 -16.82 5.82
C MET A 370 5.23 -16.21 5.14
N ILE A 371 5.64 -15.02 5.57
CA ILE A 371 6.85 -14.35 5.09
C ILE A 371 8.08 -15.24 5.32
N GLU A 372 8.22 -15.80 6.51
CA GLU A 372 9.29 -16.75 6.85
C GLU A 372 9.37 -17.89 5.83
N ARG A 373 8.23 -18.49 5.46
CA ARG A 373 8.18 -19.60 4.51
C ARG A 373 8.50 -19.18 3.08
N ILE A 374 8.02 -18.02 2.65
CA ILE A 374 8.36 -17.47 1.34
C ILE A 374 9.87 -17.25 1.24
N LEU A 375 10.48 -16.64 2.25
CA LEU A 375 11.91 -16.35 2.26
C LEU A 375 12.75 -17.61 2.41
N ALA A 376 12.30 -18.61 3.17
CA ALA A 376 12.97 -19.92 3.26
C ALA A 376 12.93 -20.71 1.93
N ALA A 377 11.98 -20.40 1.06
CA ALA A 377 11.91 -21.00 -0.28
C ALA A 377 12.84 -20.30 -1.31
N VAL A 378 13.32 -19.09 -1.02
CA VAL A 378 14.27 -18.38 -1.90
C VAL A 378 15.60 -19.12 -1.93
N GLN A 379 16.07 -19.47 -3.13
CA GLN A 379 17.41 -20.04 -3.36
C GLN A 379 18.45 -18.92 -3.44
N GLN A 380 19.57 -19.15 -2.78
CA GLN A 380 20.72 -18.22 -2.78
C GLN A 380 21.52 -18.31 -4.09
#